data_3c9a8a66c6bf1390fe0ab006650b3a41
#
_entry.id   3c9a8a66c6bf1390fe0ab006650b3a41
#
_cell.length_a   1.000
_cell.length_b   1.000
_cell.length_c   1.000
_cell.angle_alpha   90.00
_cell.angle_beta   90.00
_cell.angle_gamma   90.00
#
_symmetry.space_group_name_H-M   'P 1'
#
loop_
_entity.id
_entity.type
_entity.pdbx_description
1 polymer ?
#
loop_
_entity_poly.entity_id
_entity_poly.type
_entity_poly.pdbx_seq_one_letter_code
_entity_poly.pdbx_strand_id
1 'polypeptide(L)'
;MYWTLVKIGLIRKRLRTFLTIMSMFIAFALYGTLNTVSSIFTGAIEGTSAENIIVMPRYDMFGKLPYSHVQFIETLDGVEDFMVMDYLISDGLESMMDGVVYATSPNFFDVYDRFEASDESILALKTNPNAAIVGQLMADQKGLKIGDIIYTKANSLNTDGSYNWSFEVAGFYTAKQIKGDEMGAVINWDTFDEARMNQKGTIGMIMIKAQSAEEGEIISQKIDERFMNSSYATRSGPESMMAVEMAGEIADVELIVNSFW
;
A
#
# COMPACT_ATOMS: atom_id res chain seq x y z
N MET A 1 -8.83 -0.54 57.96
CA MET A 1 -9.67 -1.69 58.29
C MET A 1 -10.15 -2.46 57.05
N TYR A 2 -10.73 -1.84 56.03
CA TYR A 2 -11.23 -2.53 54.83
C TYR A 2 -10.12 -3.23 53.99
N TRP A 3 -8.93 -2.65 53.84
CA TRP A 3 -7.80 -3.26 53.14
C TRP A 3 -7.33 -4.59 53.70
N THR A 4 -7.37 -4.72 55.02
CA THR A 4 -6.97 -5.97 55.71
C THR A 4 -7.97 -7.10 55.46
N LEU A 5 -9.26 -6.79 55.43
CA LEU A 5 -10.32 -7.76 55.10
C LEU A 5 -10.26 -8.23 53.66
N VAL A 6 -10.00 -7.32 52.70
CA VAL A 6 -9.78 -7.64 51.28
C VAL A 6 -8.56 -8.55 51.13
N LYS A 7 -7.44 -8.22 51.79
CA LYS A 7 -6.22 -9.02 51.74
C LYS A 7 -6.40 -10.43 52.30
N ILE A 8 -7.10 -10.57 53.38
CA ILE A 8 -7.41 -11.88 54.00
C ILE A 8 -8.34 -12.69 53.10
N GLY A 9 -9.36 -12.06 52.47
CA GLY A 9 -10.27 -12.70 51.52
C GLY A 9 -9.56 -13.23 50.26
N LEU A 10 -8.63 -12.47 49.74
CA LEU A 10 -7.81 -12.83 48.58
C LEU A 10 -6.85 -13.99 48.86
N ILE A 11 -6.23 -14.02 50.07
CA ILE A 11 -5.23 -15.02 50.41
C ILE A 11 -5.90 -16.35 50.84
N ARG A 12 -7.10 -16.30 51.42
CA ARG A 12 -7.80 -17.50 51.95
C ARG A 12 -8.30 -18.45 50.86
N LYS A 13 -8.54 -17.96 49.63
CA LYS A 13 -8.98 -18.78 48.49
C LYS A 13 -8.10 -18.48 47.24
N ARG A 14 -6.82 -18.70 47.40
CA ARG A 14 -5.78 -18.34 46.37
C ARG A 14 -6.12 -18.83 44.96
N LEU A 15 -6.59 -20.08 44.82
CA LEU A 15 -6.93 -20.64 43.52
C LEU A 15 -8.11 -19.89 42.88
N ARG A 16 -9.16 -19.56 43.63
CA ARG A 16 -10.30 -18.79 43.08
C ARG A 16 -9.89 -17.40 42.66
N THR A 17 -9.12 -16.70 43.49
CA THR A 17 -8.61 -15.37 43.18
C THR A 17 -7.73 -15.40 41.96
N PHE A 18 -6.81 -16.36 41.84
CA PHE A 18 -5.98 -16.54 40.68
C PHE A 18 -6.80 -16.77 39.40
N LEU A 19 -7.77 -17.69 39.42
CA LEU A 19 -8.64 -17.97 38.28
C LEU A 19 -9.47 -16.75 37.85
N THR A 20 -9.97 -15.96 38.82
CA THR A 20 -10.72 -14.74 38.51
C THR A 20 -9.84 -13.69 37.87
N ILE A 21 -8.63 -13.44 38.38
CA ILE A 21 -7.67 -12.49 37.78
C ILE A 21 -7.26 -12.97 36.41
N MET A 22 -6.98 -14.27 36.26
CA MET A 22 -6.59 -14.85 34.96
C MET A 22 -7.71 -14.72 33.91
N SER A 23 -8.98 -14.96 34.31
CA SER A 23 -10.11 -14.78 33.39
C SER A 23 -10.30 -13.33 32.98
N MET A 24 -10.13 -12.36 33.88
CA MET A 24 -10.13 -10.96 33.57
C MET A 24 -8.98 -10.59 32.62
N PHE A 25 -7.76 -11.07 32.91
CA PHE A 25 -6.61 -10.82 32.03
C PHE A 25 -6.84 -11.37 30.63
N ILE A 26 -7.35 -12.59 30.48
CA ILE A 26 -7.68 -13.19 29.19
C ILE A 26 -8.75 -12.37 28.47
N ALA A 27 -9.79 -11.92 29.17
CA ALA A 27 -10.84 -11.09 28.58
C ALA A 27 -10.30 -9.75 28.05
N PHE A 28 -9.44 -9.07 28.82
CA PHE A 28 -8.80 -7.82 28.39
C PHE A 28 -7.79 -8.04 27.26
N ALA A 29 -7.03 -9.14 27.30
CA ALA A 29 -6.12 -9.49 26.21
C ALA A 29 -6.88 -9.74 24.91
N LEU A 30 -7.97 -10.53 24.96
CA LEU A 30 -8.83 -10.78 23.80
C LEU A 30 -9.48 -9.48 23.28
N TYR A 31 -9.98 -8.63 24.17
CA TYR A 31 -10.53 -7.34 23.77
C TYR A 31 -9.46 -6.45 23.10
N GLY A 32 -8.28 -6.39 23.69
CA GLY A 32 -7.16 -5.63 23.11
C GLY A 32 -6.75 -6.13 21.73
N THR A 33 -6.63 -7.45 21.54
CA THR A 33 -6.30 -8.04 20.24
C THR A 33 -7.40 -7.79 19.20
N LEU A 34 -8.68 -7.99 19.57
CA LEU A 34 -9.81 -7.71 18.67
C LEU A 34 -9.88 -6.23 18.28
N ASN A 35 -9.62 -5.32 19.22
CA ASN A 35 -9.61 -3.90 18.91
C ASN A 35 -8.45 -3.52 17.98
N THR A 36 -7.27 -4.12 18.16
CA THR A 36 -6.12 -3.91 17.25
C THR A 36 -6.43 -4.42 15.85
N VAL A 37 -6.98 -5.64 15.72
CA VAL A 37 -7.40 -6.19 14.43
C VAL A 37 -8.44 -5.28 13.77
N SER A 38 -9.47 -4.85 14.51
CA SER A 38 -10.48 -3.93 14.00
C SER A 38 -9.87 -2.60 13.51
N SER A 39 -8.88 -2.06 14.22
CA SER A 39 -8.24 -0.80 13.82
C SER A 39 -7.42 -0.93 12.53
N ILE A 40 -6.82 -2.09 12.25
CA ILE A 40 -6.12 -2.37 11.00
C ILE A 40 -7.10 -2.31 9.82
N PHE A 41 -8.24 -3.02 9.93
CA PHE A 41 -9.25 -3.02 8.86
C PHE A 41 -9.90 -1.65 8.68
N THR A 42 -10.18 -0.92 9.76
CA THR A 42 -10.73 0.43 9.66
C THR A 42 -9.74 1.38 9.01
N GLY A 43 -8.46 1.30 9.39
CA GLY A 43 -7.39 2.10 8.80
C GLY A 43 -7.18 1.82 7.31
N ALA A 44 -7.36 0.57 6.87
CA ALA A 44 -7.26 0.22 5.45
C ALA A 44 -8.38 0.86 4.59
N ILE A 45 -9.55 1.13 5.18
CA ILE A 45 -10.69 1.75 4.48
C ILE A 45 -10.65 3.28 4.57
N GLU A 46 -10.07 3.83 5.64
CA GLU A 46 -9.96 5.28 5.80
C GLU A 46 -9.20 5.89 4.62
N GLY A 47 -9.78 6.91 4.00
CA GLY A 47 -9.17 7.61 2.88
C GLY A 47 -9.38 6.97 1.51
N THR A 48 -10.02 5.79 1.40
CA THR A 48 -10.37 5.21 0.11
C THR A 48 -11.61 5.86 -0.47
N SER A 49 -11.68 5.94 -1.81
CA SER A 49 -12.87 6.39 -2.54
C SER A 49 -13.66 5.20 -3.08
N ALA A 50 -14.98 5.29 -3.05
CA ALA A 50 -15.84 4.28 -3.68
C ALA A 50 -15.80 4.32 -5.22
N GLU A 51 -15.36 5.44 -5.79
CA GLU A 51 -15.21 5.66 -7.24
C GLU A 51 -13.85 5.18 -7.74
N ASN A 52 -12.89 4.94 -6.85
CA ASN A 52 -11.58 4.42 -7.19
C ASN A 52 -11.62 2.90 -7.27
N ILE A 53 -11.19 2.36 -8.40
CA ILE A 53 -11.11 0.93 -8.69
C ILE A 53 -9.65 0.53 -8.78
N ILE A 54 -9.27 -0.49 -8.04
CA ILE A 54 -7.94 -1.12 -8.16
C ILE A 54 -8.07 -2.36 -9.06
N VAL A 55 -7.16 -2.48 -10.02
CA VAL A 55 -6.97 -3.65 -10.87
C VAL A 55 -5.59 -4.22 -10.59
N MET A 56 -5.52 -5.47 -10.15
CA MET A 56 -4.28 -6.16 -9.81
C MET A 56 -4.27 -7.60 -10.34
N PRO A 57 -3.10 -8.27 -10.35
CA PRO A 57 -3.02 -9.69 -10.69
C PRO A 57 -3.90 -10.53 -9.77
N ARG A 58 -4.62 -11.51 -10.36
CA ARG A 58 -5.62 -12.30 -9.63
C ARG A 58 -5.01 -13.25 -8.60
N TYR A 59 -3.84 -13.83 -8.89
CA TYR A 59 -3.29 -14.96 -8.12
C TYR A 59 -2.04 -14.61 -7.31
N ASP A 60 -1.45 -13.45 -7.56
CA ASP A 60 -0.22 -13.02 -6.90
C ASP A 60 -0.27 -11.50 -6.71
N MET A 61 -0.39 -11.05 -5.47
CA MET A 61 -0.46 -9.63 -5.12
C MET A 61 0.78 -8.85 -5.59
N PHE A 62 1.95 -9.49 -5.65
CA PHE A 62 3.20 -8.92 -6.15
C PHE A 62 3.49 -9.27 -7.60
N GLY A 63 2.56 -9.95 -8.26
CA GLY A 63 2.63 -10.26 -9.67
C GLY A 63 2.62 -9.01 -10.55
N LYS A 64 2.77 -9.22 -11.85
CA LYS A 64 2.80 -8.13 -12.83
C LYS A 64 1.72 -8.33 -13.88
N LEU A 65 1.11 -7.22 -14.28
CA LEU A 65 0.21 -7.13 -15.44
C LEU A 65 0.96 -6.53 -16.62
N PRO A 66 0.71 -6.96 -17.85
CA PRO A 66 1.18 -6.26 -19.03
C PRO A 66 0.56 -4.87 -19.14
N TYR A 67 1.37 -3.86 -19.51
CA TYR A 67 0.86 -2.50 -19.77
C TYR A 67 -0.24 -2.46 -20.85
N SER A 68 -0.28 -3.45 -21.74
CA SER A 68 -1.33 -3.58 -22.76
C SER A 68 -2.75 -3.72 -22.18
N HIS A 69 -2.92 -4.05 -20.89
CA HIS A 69 -4.23 -4.03 -20.23
C HIS A 69 -4.82 -2.62 -20.19
N VAL A 70 -3.97 -1.60 -20.08
CA VAL A 70 -4.36 -0.18 -20.12
C VAL A 70 -5.11 0.16 -21.39
N GLN A 71 -4.68 -0.37 -22.56
CA GLN A 71 -5.33 -0.12 -23.84
C GLN A 71 -6.81 -0.55 -23.88
N PHE A 72 -7.15 -1.62 -23.16
CA PHE A 72 -8.54 -2.03 -23.01
C PHE A 72 -9.30 -1.10 -22.08
N ILE A 73 -8.68 -0.70 -20.96
CA ILE A 73 -9.30 0.21 -19.96
C ILE A 73 -9.65 1.56 -20.61
N GLU A 74 -8.79 2.10 -21.47
CA GLU A 74 -9.03 3.33 -22.21
C GLU A 74 -10.26 3.27 -23.12
N THR A 75 -10.72 2.07 -23.50
CA THR A 75 -11.92 1.91 -24.33
C THR A 75 -13.23 1.80 -23.56
N LEU A 76 -13.16 1.76 -22.22
CA LEU A 76 -14.32 1.56 -21.38
C LEU A 76 -15.03 2.90 -21.10
N ASP A 77 -16.35 2.91 -21.31
CA ASP A 77 -17.20 4.00 -20.86
C ASP A 77 -17.23 4.07 -19.34
N GLY A 78 -17.31 5.26 -18.77
CA GLY A 78 -17.36 5.48 -17.31
C GLY A 78 -16.00 5.64 -16.64
N VAL A 79 -14.90 5.47 -17.36
CA VAL A 79 -13.54 5.80 -16.89
C VAL A 79 -13.34 7.31 -17.00
N GLU A 80 -13.10 8.00 -15.87
CA GLU A 80 -12.78 9.42 -15.82
C GLU A 80 -11.28 9.64 -16.06
N ASP A 81 -10.46 8.92 -15.32
CA ASP A 81 -9.00 8.92 -15.41
C ASP A 81 -8.45 7.59 -14.90
N PHE A 82 -7.18 7.31 -15.17
CA PHE A 82 -6.49 6.15 -14.60
C PHE A 82 -4.99 6.44 -14.43
N MET A 83 -4.35 5.69 -13.58
CA MET A 83 -2.90 5.66 -13.44
C MET A 83 -2.39 4.23 -13.32
N VAL A 84 -1.15 4.02 -13.71
CA VAL A 84 -0.43 2.77 -13.43
C VAL A 84 0.50 2.96 -12.24
N MET A 85 0.74 1.86 -11.52
CA MET A 85 1.65 1.84 -10.39
C MET A 85 2.46 0.54 -10.41
N ASP A 86 3.72 0.68 -10.09
CA ASP A 86 4.62 -0.43 -9.78
C ASP A 86 5.39 -0.14 -8.49
N TYR A 87 5.89 -1.16 -7.81
CA TYR A 87 6.64 -0.96 -6.57
C TYR A 87 8.07 -1.46 -6.72
N LEU A 88 8.98 -0.66 -6.19
CA LEU A 88 10.35 -1.04 -5.99
C LEU A 88 10.48 -1.56 -4.56
N ILE A 89 10.41 -2.88 -4.43
CA ILE A 89 10.52 -3.57 -3.14
C ILE A 89 11.80 -4.38 -3.17
N SER A 90 12.64 -4.23 -2.15
CA SER A 90 13.76 -5.14 -1.91
C SER A 90 13.29 -6.39 -1.18
N ASP A 91 14.14 -7.39 -1.07
CA ASP A 91 13.83 -8.66 -0.44
C ASP A 91 13.24 -8.50 0.98
N GLY A 92 11.97 -8.89 1.14
CA GLY A 92 11.30 -9.05 2.43
C GLY A 92 10.38 -7.91 2.88
N LEU A 93 9.46 -8.25 3.78
CA LEU A 93 8.48 -7.34 4.39
C LEU A 93 9.13 -6.22 5.22
N GLU A 94 10.35 -6.42 5.74
CA GLU A 94 11.08 -5.42 6.51
C GLU A 94 11.37 -4.16 5.67
N SER A 95 11.61 -4.31 4.36
CA SER A 95 11.84 -3.17 3.48
C SER A 95 10.57 -2.33 3.24
N MET A 96 9.39 -2.91 3.38
CA MET A 96 8.13 -2.16 3.29
C MET A 96 7.96 -1.21 4.47
N MET A 97 8.48 -1.55 5.64
CA MET A 97 8.44 -0.70 6.84
C MET A 97 9.41 0.49 6.75
N ASP A 98 10.48 0.36 5.96
CA ASP A 98 11.46 1.44 5.72
C ASP A 98 11.00 2.48 4.68
N GLY A 99 9.87 2.25 4.06
CA GLY A 99 9.29 3.08 3.03
C GLY A 99 9.41 2.48 1.62
N VAL A 100 8.29 2.46 0.91
CA VAL A 100 8.18 1.90 -0.44
C VAL A 100 8.40 2.99 -1.47
N VAL A 101 9.15 2.68 -2.54
CA VAL A 101 9.22 3.56 -3.71
C VAL A 101 8.20 3.06 -4.74
N TYR A 102 7.28 3.94 -5.11
CA TYR A 102 6.22 3.70 -6.08
C TYR A 102 6.58 4.35 -7.41
N ALA A 103 6.71 3.55 -8.46
CA ALA A 103 6.79 4.05 -9.84
C ALA A 103 5.37 4.22 -10.37
N THR A 104 4.95 5.46 -10.65
CA THR A 104 3.57 5.79 -11.02
C THR A 104 3.49 6.60 -12.29
N SER A 105 2.33 6.60 -12.93
CA SER A 105 2.04 7.58 -13.98
C SER A 105 2.17 9.01 -13.44
N PRO A 106 2.54 9.98 -14.29
CA PRO A 106 2.76 11.37 -13.87
C PRO A 106 1.51 12.09 -13.32
N ASN A 107 0.30 11.52 -13.55
CA ASN A 107 -0.99 12.03 -13.05
C ASN A 107 -1.38 11.42 -11.69
N PHE A 108 -0.45 10.83 -10.94
CA PHE A 108 -0.68 10.23 -9.63
C PHE A 108 -1.47 11.14 -8.67
N PHE A 109 -1.09 12.42 -8.59
CA PHE A 109 -1.73 13.39 -7.70
C PHE A 109 -3.10 13.87 -8.23
N ASP A 110 -3.41 13.67 -9.50
CA ASP A 110 -4.69 13.99 -10.11
C ASP A 110 -5.71 12.87 -9.86
N VAL A 111 -5.27 11.60 -9.90
CA VAL A 111 -6.10 10.41 -9.64
C VAL A 111 -6.29 10.20 -8.14
N TYR A 112 -5.21 10.32 -7.35
CA TYR A 112 -5.23 10.23 -5.90
C TYR A 112 -5.29 11.63 -5.25
N ASP A 113 -6.46 12.21 -5.20
CA ASP A 113 -6.73 13.54 -4.64
C ASP A 113 -6.50 13.67 -3.12
N ARG A 114 -6.29 12.53 -2.45
CA ARG A 114 -5.91 12.46 -1.03
C ARG A 114 -4.45 12.84 -0.75
N PHE A 115 -3.60 12.86 -1.77
CA PHE A 115 -2.22 13.29 -1.69
C PHE A 115 -2.04 14.68 -2.25
N GLU A 116 -1.19 15.48 -1.63
CA GLU A 116 -0.86 16.83 -2.07
C GLU A 116 0.65 17.00 -2.17
N ALA A 117 1.08 17.55 -3.29
CA ALA A 117 2.47 18.00 -3.52
C ALA A 117 2.45 19.37 -4.18
N SER A 118 3.57 20.11 -4.10
CA SER A 118 3.67 21.39 -4.81
C SER A 118 3.73 21.20 -6.32
N ASP A 119 3.22 22.18 -7.07
CA ASP A 119 3.27 22.17 -8.55
C ASP A 119 4.70 22.01 -9.07
N GLU A 120 5.68 22.59 -8.38
CA GLU A 120 7.11 22.45 -8.71
C GLU A 120 7.58 21.00 -8.56
N SER A 121 7.16 20.30 -7.51
CA SER A 121 7.49 18.90 -7.29
C SER A 121 6.85 18.01 -8.36
N ILE A 122 5.58 18.24 -8.68
CA ILE A 122 4.85 17.50 -9.70
C ILE A 122 5.49 17.74 -11.09
N LEU A 123 5.90 18.97 -11.39
CA LEU A 123 6.62 19.28 -12.63
C LEU A 123 7.97 18.56 -12.67
N ALA A 124 8.72 18.54 -11.58
CA ALA A 124 9.98 17.81 -11.49
C ALA A 124 9.80 16.32 -11.75
N LEU A 125 8.74 15.68 -11.20
CA LEU A 125 8.41 14.29 -11.46
C LEU A 125 8.16 14.01 -12.97
N LYS A 126 7.56 14.98 -13.67
CA LYS A 126 7.26 14.87 -15.11
C LYS A 126 8.48 15.11 -16.00
N THR A 127 9.46 15.88 -15.56
CA THR A 127 10.54 16.39 -16.42
C THR A 127 11.94 15.86 -16.07
N ASN A 128 12.17 15.44 -14.81
CA ASN A 128 13.45 14.88 -14.36
C ASN A 128 13.34 13.38 -14.18
N PRO A 129 14.04 12.56 -14.99
CA PRO A 129 13.98 11.09 -14.92
C PRO A 129 14.38 10.50 -13.57
N ASN A 130 15.20 11.22 -12.80
CA ASN A 130 15.70 10.77 -11.51
C ASN A 130 14.96 11.40 -10.33
N ALA A 131 13.91 12.18 -10.57
CA ALA A 131 13.17 12.82 -9.49
C ALA A 131 12.34 11.83 -8.68
N ALA A 132 12.33 12.03 -7.36
CA ALA A 132 11.39 11.41 -6.45
C ALA A 132 10.68 12.47 -5.63
N ILE A 133 9.37 12.33 -5.44
CA ILE A 133 8.60 13.09 -4.45
C ILE A 133 8.45 12.19 -3.23
N VAL A 134 8.97 12.61 -2.09
CA VAL A 134 9.04 11.79 -0.86
C VAL A 134 7.92 12.20 0.09
N GLY A 135 7.28 11.25 0.74
CA GLY A 135 6.29 11.54 1.78
C GLY A 135 6.92 12.27 2.96
N GLN A 136 6.20 13.25 3.51
CA GLN A 136 6.71 14.12 4.57
C GLN A 136 7.14 13.34 5.81
N LEU A 137 6.39 12.30 6.21
CA LEU A 137 6.74 11.48 7.36
C LEU A 137 8.05 10.72 7.14
N MET A 138 8.25 10.14 5.96
CA MET A 138 9.51 9.47 5.60
C MET A 138 10.67 10.47 5.57
N ALA A 139 10.45 11.65 5.01
CA ALA A 139 11.47 12.71 4.97
C ALA A 139 11.88 13.15 6.38
N ASP A 140 10.92 13.36 7.27
CA ASP A 140 11.18 13.76 8.67
C ASP A 140 11.93 12.68 9.43
N GLN A 141 11.55 11.42 9.28
CA GLN A 141 12.21 10.29 9.97
C GLN A 141 13.65 10.07 9.49
N LYS A 142 13.90 10.23 8.20
CA LYS A 142 15.23 10.02 7.60
C LYS A 142 16.06 11.29 7.50
N GLY A 143 15.49 12.44 7.84
CA GLY A 143 16.15 13.76 7.77
C GLY A 143 16.46 14.20 6.34
N LEU A 144 15.62 13.82 5.37
CA LEU A 144 15.83 14.09 3.95
C LEU A 144 15.49 15.54 3.59
N LYS A 145 16.24 16.11 2.66
CA LYS A 145 16.05 17.45 2.10
C LYS A 145 15.98 17.37 0.58
N ILE A 146 15.42 18.41 -0.03
CA ILE A 146 15.45 18.58 -1.48
C ILE A 146 16.89 18.57 -1.96
N GLY A 147 17.18 17.78 -3.00
CA GLY A 147 18.51 17.54 -3.54
C GLY A 147 19.28 16.35 -2.93
N ASP A 148 18.79 15.76 -1.85
CA ASP A 148 19.37 14.54 -1.32
C ASP A 148 19.08 13.35 -2.24
N ILE A 149 19.91 12.31 -2.16
CA ILE A 149 19.72 11.07 -2.94
C ILE A 149 19.16 9.97 -2.04
N ILE A 150 18.02 9.43 -2.42
CA ILE A 150 17.48 8.20 -1.81
C ILE A 150 17.97 6.98 -2.58
N TYR A 151 18.36 5.95 -1.84
CA TYR A 151 18.80 4.67 -2.40
C TYR A 151 17.78 3.60 -2.05
N THR A 152 17.41 2.79 -3.04
CA THR A 152 16.53 1.64 -2.83
C THR A 152 17.03 0.44 -3.63
N LYS A 153 16.59 -0.75 -3.24
CA LYS A 153 16.76 -1.96 -4.03
C LYS A 153 15.40 -2.35 -4.61
N ALA A 154 15.40 -2.83 -5.82
CA ALA A 154 14.20 -3.37 -6.45
C ALA A 154 14.46 -4.80 -6.93
N ASN A 155 13.37 -5.54 -7.17
CA ASN A 155 13.42 -6.83 -7.84
C ASN A 155 13.67 -6.70 -9.36
N SER A 156 13.78 -5.47 -9.87
CA SER A 156 14.10 -5.17 -11.26
C SER A 156 15.55 -4.72 -11.40
N LEU A 157 16.27 -5.27 -12.38
CA LEU A 157 17.64 -4.86 -12.71
C LEU A 157 17.62 -3.49 -13.38
N ASN A 158 18.52 -2.61 -12.91
CA ASN A 158 18.82 -1.34 -13.56
C ASN A 158 19.70 -1.57 -14.80
N THR A 159 19.87 -0.54 -15.64
CA THR A 159 20.73 -0.55 -16.84
C THR A 159 22.19 -0.88 -16.57
N ASP A 160 22.69 -0.68 -15.35
CA ASP A 160 24.04 -1.09 -14.92
C ASP A 160 24.13 -2.57 -14.53
N GLY A 161 23.02 -3.32 -14.58
CA GLY A 161 22.93 -4.72 -14.21
C GLY A 161 22.84 -4.97 -12.69
N SER A 162 22.69 -3.93 -11.88
CA SER A 162 22.49 -4.03 -10.43
C SER A 162 21.00 -3.93 -10.07
N TYR A 163 20.66 -4.36 -8.84
CA TYR A 163 19.35 -4.15 -8.23
C TYR A 163 19.27 -2.83 -7.46
N ASN A 164 20.33 -2.00 -7.52
CA ASN A 164 20.38 -0.74 -6.80
C ASN A 164 19.80 0.38 -7.67
N TRP A 165 18.96 1.18 -7.07
CA TRP A 165 18.33 2.34 -7.68
C TRP A 165 18.60 3.56 -6.83
N SER A 166 18.70 4.72 -7.45
CA SER A 166 18.88 5.99 -6.75
C SER A 166 18.06 7.08 -7.40
N PHE A 167 17.44 7.93 -6.58
CA PHE A 167 16.59 9.01 -7.03
C PHE A 167 16.89 10.27 -6.22
N GLU A 168 16.79 11.43 -6.84
CA GLU A 168 16.97 12.72 -6.22
C GLU A 168 15.65 13.20 -5.60
N VAL A 169 15.65 13.63 -4.36
CA VAL A 169 14.50 14.23 -3.70
C VAL A 169 14.18 15.58 -4.35
N ALA A 170 13.14 15.62 -5.17
CA ALA A 170 12.68 16.81 -5.88
C ALA A 170 11.60 17.58 -5.11
N GLY A 171 11.01 16.97 -4.10
CA GLY A 171 9.99 17.58 -3.26
C GLY A 171 9.37 16.60 -2.28
N PHE A 172 8.33 17.08 -1.60
CA PHE A 172 7.62 16.30 -0.60
C PHE A 172 6.12 16.28 -0.90
N TYR A 173 5.45 15.19 -0.46
CA TYR A 173 4.00 15.11 -0.47
C TYR A 173 3.45 14.87 0.92
N THR A 174 2.21 15.25 1.14
CA THR A 174 1.45 15.00 2.37
C THR A 174 0.16 14.26 2.05
N ALA A 175 -0.34 13.49 3.01
CA ALA A 175 -1.62 12.81 2.93
C ALA A 175 -2.67 13.54 3.79
N LYS A 176 -3.84 13.81 3.22
CA LYS A 176 -4.93 14.56 3.89
C LYS A 176 -5.52 13.83 5.08
N GLN A 177 -5.51 12.50 5.06
CA GLN A 177 -6.28 11.70 6.01
C GLN A 177 -5.40 10.78 6.86
N ILE A 178 -4.50 10.02 6.26
CA ILE A 178 -3.69 9.02 6.96
C ILE A 178 -2.21 9.38 6.84
N LYS A 179 -1.61 9.81 7.94
CA LYS A 179 -0.16 10.13 7.95
C LYS A 179 0.74 8.94 7.62
N GLY A 180 0.29 7.71 7.85
CA GLY A 180 1.02 6.49 7.48
C GLY A 180 1.27 6.38 5.97
N ASP A 181 0.40 6.94 5.15
CA ASP A 181 0.53 6.96 3.69
C ASP A 181 1.70 7.85 3.19
N GLU A 182 2.30 8.64 4.10
CA GLU A 182 3.50 9.45 3.83
C GLU A 182 4.82 8.68 4.04
N MET A 183 4.78 7.35 4.23
CA MET A 183 5.95 6.48 4.37
C MET A 183 6.40 5.89 3.04
N GLY A 184 6.53 6.72 2.01
CA GLY A 184 6.94 6.27 0.68
C GLY A 184 7.56 7.37 -0.16
N ALA A 185 7.98 7.01 -1.35
CA ALA A 185 8.41 7.95 -2.38
C ALA A 185 7.76 7.61 -3.71
N VAL A 186 7.46 8.61 -4.51
CA VAL A 186 6.84 8.49 -5.83
C VAL A 186 7.86 8.88 -6.89
N ILE A 187 8.05 8.02 -7.91
CA ILE A 187 8.88 8.25 -9.09
C ILE A 187 8.06 8.06 -10.36
N ASN A 188 8.57 8.55 -11.49
CA ASN A 188 7.89 8.41 -12.78
C ASN A 188 8.06 6.98 -13.33
N TRP A 189 6.93 6.32 -13.64
CA TRP A 189 6.91 4.94 -14.17
C TRP A 189 7.54 4.85 -15.56
N ASP A 190 7.31 5.81 -16.44
CA ASP A 190 7.84 5.76 -17.83
C ASP A 190 9.37 5.70 -17.80
N THR A 191 10.00 6.55 -17.00
CA THR A 191 11.46 6.60 -16.86
C THR A 191 12.01 5.37 -16.15
N PHE A 192 11.29 4.85 -15.15
CA PHE A 192 11.63 3.59 -14.49
C PHE A 192 11.55 2.41 -15.47
N ASP A 193 10.46 2.30 -16.26
CA ASP A 193 10.28 1.23 -17.23
C ASP A 193 11.34 1.26 -18.34
N GLU A 194 11.74 2.45 -18.79
CA GLU A 194 12.84 2.62 -19.76
C GLU A 194 14.18 2.17 -19.20
N ALA A 195 14.45 2.46 -17.93
CA ALA A 195 15.72 2.17 -17.28
C ALA A 195 15.87 0.72 -16.80
N ARG A 196 14.79 -0.04 -16.61
CA ARG A 196 14.91 -1.44 -16.15
C ARG A 196 15.25 -2.39 -17.31
N MET A 197 16.08 -3.40 -17.02
CA MET A 197 16.51 -4.40 -18.01
C MET A 197 15.52 -5.56 -18.16
N ASN A 198 14.78 -5.89 -17.11
CA ASN A 198 13.81 -6.97 -17.09
C ASN A 198 12.40 -6.44 -16.76
N GLN A 199 11.37 -7.22 -17.07
CA GLN A 199 9.96 -6.87 -16.83
C GLN A 199 9.50 -5.56 -17.49
N LYS A 200 10.13 -5.14 -18.60
CA LYS A 200 9.70 -3.96 -19.37
C LYS A 200 8.25 -4.10 -19.84
N GLY A 201 7.51 -3.00 -19.80
CA GLY A 201 6.10 -2.98 -20.20
C GLY A 201 5.19 -3.72 -19.25
N THR A 202 5.59 -3.90 -17.98
CA THR A 202 4.74 -4.48 -16.94
C THR A 202 4.48 -3.48 -15.81
N ILE A 203 3.38 -3.67 -15.12
CA ILE A 203 2.90 -2.83 -14.01
C ILE A 203 2.45 -3.73 -12.85
N GLY A 204 2.50 -3.22 -11.64
CA GLY A 204 2.00 -3.94 -10.46
C GLY A 204 0.48 -3.84 -10.33
N MET A 205 -0.08 -2.65 -10.54
CA MET A 205 -1.52 -2.41 -10.47
C MET A 205 -1.93 -1.23 -11.36
N ILE A 206 -3.23 -1.14 -11.62
CA ILE A 206 -3.84 0.02 -12.26
C ILE A 206 -4.87 0.58 -11.28
N MET A 207 -4.84 1.89 -11.06
CA MET A 207 -5.89 2.61 -10.38
C MET A 207 -6.74 3.30 -11.43
N ILE A 208 -8.07 3.13 -11.34
CA ILE A 208 -9.03 3.76 -12.23
C ILE A 208 -9.95 4.64 -11.38
N LYS A 209 -10.13 5.87 -11.80
CA LYS A 209 -11.14 6.76 -11.28
C LYS A 209 -12.37 6.64 -12.17
N ALA A 210 -13.46 6.08 -11.61
CA ALA A 210 -14.72 5.94 -12.31
C ALA A 210 -15.59 7.19 -12.07
N GLN A 211 -16.54 7.46 -12.97
CA GLN A 211 -17.49 8.58 -12.84
C GLN A 211 -18.46 8.39 -11.66
N SER A 212 -18.69 7.15 -11.25
CA SER A 212 -19.49 6.79 -10.08
C SER A 212 -19.11 5.41 -9.55
N ALA A 213 -19.46 5.11 -8.31
CA ALA A 213 -19.26 3.79 -7.71
C ALA A 213 -19.97 2.66 -8.50
N GLU A 214 -21.17 2.93 -9.04
CA GLU A 214 -21.93 1.96 -9.86
C GLU A 214 -21.20 1.64 -11.17
N GLU A 215 -20.68 2.66 -11.86
CA GLU A 215 -19.85 2.45 -13.06
C GLU A 215 -18.55 1.73 -12.74
N GLY A 216 -17.96 2.01 -11.58
CA GLY A 216 -16.79 1.31 -11.09
C GLY A 216 -16.98 -0.20 -10.96
N GLU A 217 -18.13 -0.65 -10.46
CA GLU A 217 -18.46 -2.07 -10.41
C GLU A 217 -18.58 -2.69 -11.81
N ILE A 218 -19.24 -1.98 -12.74
CA ILE A 218 -19.39 -2.44 -14.13
C ILE A 218 -18.02 -2.53 -14.83
N ILE A 219 -17.16 -1.53 -14.62
CA ILE A 219 -15.80 -1.50 -15.17
C ILE A 219 -15.00 -2.69 -14.64
N SER A 220 -15.04 -2.92 -13.32
CA SER A 220 -14.35 -4.04 -12.67
C SER A 220 -14.75 -5.39 -13.28
N GLN A 221 -16.06 -5.63 -13.44
CA GLN A 221 -16.56 -6.86 -14.05
C GLN A 221 -16.09 -7.02 -15.50
N LYS A 222 -16.18 -5.98 -16.32
CA LYS A 222 -15.74 -6.01 -17.72
C LYS A 222 -14.24 -6.32 -17.85
N ILE A 223 -13.41 -5.77 -16.96
CA ILE A 223 -11.97 -6.02 -16.95
C ILE A 223 -11.70 -7.46 -16.57
N ASP A 224 -12.29 -7.96 -15.49
CA ASP A 224 -12.07 -9.31 -15.01
C ASP A 224 -12.59 -10.36 -15.99
N GLU A 225 -13.75 -10.17 -16.62
CA GLU A 225 -14.26 -11.04 -17.68
C GLU A 225 -13.33 -11.06 -18.89
N ARG A 226 -12.80 -9.90 -19.30
CA ARG A 226 -11.89 -9.77 -20.45
C ARG A 226 -10.62 -10.57 -20.28
N PHE A 227 -10.05 -10.56 -19.05
CA PHE A 227 -8.76 -11.16 -18.76
C PHE A 227 -8.82 -12.48 -17.99
N MET A 228 -10.02 -12.98 -17.65
CA MET A 228 -10.23 -14.20 -16.85
C MET A 228 -9.49 -15.44 -17.38
N ASN A 229 -9.42 -15.60 -18.69
CA ASN A 229 -8.80 -16.76 -19.34
C ASN A 229 -7.38 -16.44 -19.87
N SER A 230 -6.78 -15.34 -19.46
CA SER A 230 -5.40 -14.99 -19.82
C SER A 230 -4.41 -15.49 -18.78
N SER A 231 -3.13 -15.60 -19.17
CA SER A 231 -2.03 -15.82 -18.21
C SER A 231 -1.85 -14.67 -17.22
N TYR A 232 -2.51 -13.54 -17.47
CA TYR A 232 -2.47 -12.32 -16.68
C TYR A 232 -3.88 -11.94 -16.24
N ALA A 233 -4.60 -12.92 -15.67
CA ALA A 233 -5.94 -12.71 -15.14
C ALA A 233 -5.91 -11.62 -14.05
N THR A 234 -6.95 -10.79 -14.07
CA THR A 234 -7.10 -9.66 -13.15
C THR A 234 -8.08 -9.96 -12.02
N ARG A 235 -7.91 -9.25 -10.92
CA ARG A 235 -8.86 -9.07 -9.84
C ARG A 235 -9.07 -7.57 -9.69
N SER A 236 -10.30 -7.15 -9.88
CA SER A 236 -10.66 -5.73 -9.88
C SER A 236 -11.77 -5.46 -8.89
N GLY A 237 -11.75 -4.31 -8.25
CA GLY A 237 -12.80 -3.89 -7.33
C GLY A 237 -12.56 -2.53 -6.70
N PRO A 238 -13.56 -2.02 -5.94
CA PRO A 238 -13.43 -0.76 -5.21
C PRO A 238 -12.18 -0.75 -4.32
N GLU A 239 -11.51 0.39 -4.25
CA GLU A 239 -10.28 0.57 -3.49
C GLU A 239 -10.43 0.10 -2.04
N SER A 240 -11.56 0.42 -1.38
CA SER A 240 -11.84 0.01 -0.01
C SER A 240 -11.88 -1.51 0.17
N MET A 241 -12.47 -2.23 -0.76
CA MET A 241 -12.54 -3.69 -0.71
C MET A 241 -11.15 -4.31 -0.93
N MET A 242 -10.45 -3.82 -1.95
CA MET A 242 -9.11 -4.32 -2.28
C MET A 242 -8.09 -4.02 -1.16
N ALA A 243 -8.20 -2.86 -0.50
CA ALA A 243 -7.35 -2.51 0.65
C ALA A 243 -7.55 -3.48 1.83
N VAL A 244 -8.78 -3.88 2.12
CA VAL A 244 -9.09 -4.88 3.16
C VAL A 244 -8.52 -6.25 2.79
N GLU A 245 -8.68 -6.68 1.54
CA GLU A 245 -8.14 -7.96 1.07
C GLU A 245 -6.60 -7.97 1.13
N MET A 246 -5.94 -6.92 0.67
CA MET A 246 -4.48 -6.78 0.74
C MET A 246 -3.98 -6.80 2.20
N ALA A 247 -4.65 -6.09 3.11
CA ALA A 247 -4.31 -6.12 4.53
C ALA A 247 -4.44 -7.53 5.12
N GLY A 248 -5.46 -8.29 4.71
CA GLY A 248 -5.66 -9.70 5.10
C GLY A 248 -4.54 -10.60 4.58
N GLU A 249 -4.17 -10.49 3.31
CA GLU A 249 -3.09 -11.28 2.70
C GLU A 249 -1.73 -11.00 3.36
N ILE A 250 -1.42 -9.74 3.69
CA ILE A 250 -0.19 -9.36 4.41
C ILE A 250 -0.17 -9.97 5.82
N ALA A 251 -1.30 -9.90 6.55
CA ALA A 251 -1.41 -10.46 7.88
C ALA A 251 -1.22 -11.99 7.88
N ASP A 252 -1.74 -12.70 6.88
CA ASP A 252 -1.58 -14.15 6.72
C ASP A 252 -0.11 -14.51 6.44
N VAL A 253 0.59 -13.75 5.61
CA VAL A 253 2.02 -13.95 5.35
C VAL A 253 2.85 -13.76 6.62
N GLU A 254 2.56 -12.73 7.41
CA GLU A 254 3.25 -12.46 8.68
C GLU A 254 3.02 -13.61 9.69
N LEU A 255 1.80 -14.12 9.79
CA LEU A 255 1.49 -15.28 10.64
C LEU A 255 2.27 -16.54 10.22
N ILE A 256 2.38 -16.78 8.92
CA ILE A 256 3.14 -17.91 8.37
C ILE A 256 4.62 -17.75 8.73
N VAL A 257 5.22 -16.59 8.46
CA VAL A 257 6.65 -16.33 8.74
C VAL A 257 6.93 -16.51 10.23
N ASN A 258 6.12 -15.93 11.11
CA ASN A 258 6.30 -16.03 12.57
C ASN A 258 6.04 -17.44 13.13
N SER A 259 5.40 -18.35 12.38
CA SER A 259 5.16 -19.73 12.81
C SER A 259 6.36 -20.66 12.61
N PHE A 260 7.37 -20.21 11.85
CA PHE A 260 8.59 -20.98 11.55
C PHE A 260 9.80 -20.58 12.41
N TRP A 261 9.64 -19.57 13.29
CA TRP A 261 10.64 -19.12 14.27
C TRP A 261 10.13 -19.30 15.70
#